data_8eea09cc837c38d38d53ba0a94cd5fee
#
_entry.id   8eea09cc837c38d38d53ba0a94cd5fee
#
_cell.length_a   1.000
_cell.length_b   1.000
_cell.length_c   1.000
_cell.angle_alpha   90.00
_cell.angle_beta   90.00
_cell.angle_gamma   90.00
#
_symmetry.space_group_name_H-M   'P 1'
#
loop_
_entity.id
_entity.type
_entity.pdbx_description
1 polymer ?
#
loop_
_entity_poly.entity_id
_entity_poly.type
_entity_poly.pdbx_seq_one_letter_code
_entity_poly.pdbx_strand_id
1 'polypeptide(L)'
;MSDILTEVRKTIEKDRQDIYGNPENSFNIIAQFWTTYLKSKYNIQIELNGRDIAIMMSLLKHARMVVQDNYRDNIIDAIGYLTILGERL
;
A
#
# COMPACT_ATOMS: atom_id res chain seq x y z
N MET A 1 -13.13 19.14 -1.75
CA MET A 1 -13.01 17.89 -2.53
C MET A 1 -11.62 17.74 -3.14
N SER A 2 -11.12 18.80 -3.79
CA SER A 2 -9.80 18.74 -4.42
C SER A 2 -8.67 18.53 -3.43
N ASP A 3 -8.84 18.91 -2.19
CA ASP A 3 -7.76 18.89 -1.20
C ASP A 3 -7.27 17.48 -0.89
N ILE A 4 -8.17 16.52 -0.72
CA ILE A 4 -7.77 15.13 -0.46
C ILE A 4 -7.02 14.56 -1.64
N LEU A 5 -7.50 14.77 -2.84
CA LEU A 5 -6.84 14.25 -4.04
C LEU A 5 -5.48 14.89 -4.24
N THR A 6 -5.35 16.17 -3.92
CA THR A 6 -4.06 16.86 -3.99
C THR A 6 -3.09 16.27 -2.98
N GLU A 7 -3.51 16.00 -1.75
CA GLU A 7 -2.66 15.39 -0.75
C GLU A 7 -2.25 13.97 -1.14
N VAL A 8 -3.17 13.19 -1.71
CA VAL A 8 -2.87 11.85 -2.21
C VAL A 8 -1.77 11.93 -3.28
N ARG A 9 -1.92 12.85 -4.23
CA ARG A 9 -0.94 13.01 -5.30
C ARG A 9 0.43 13.37 -4.74
N LYS A 10 0.49 14.30 -3.80
CA LYS A 10 1.76 14.69 -3.19
C LYS A 10 2.43 13.52 -2.49
N THR A 11 1.66 12.74 -1.75
CA THR A 11 2.19 11.60 -1.03
C THR A 11 2.82 10.59 -2.00
N ILE A 12 2.13 10.29 -3.09
CA ILE A 12 2.61 9.31 -4.07
C ILE A 12 3.81 9.83 -4.84
N GLU A 13 3.72 11.04 -5.36
CA GLU A 13 4.71 11.55 -6.31
C GLU A 13 5.97 12.08 -5.65
N LYS A 14 5.86 12.61 -4.45
CA LYS A 14 6.97 13.31 -3.82
C LYS A 14 7.53 12.58 -2.63
N ASP A 15 6.69 12.35 -1.62
CA ASP A 15 7.17 11.84 -0.35
C ASP A 15 7.64 10.40 -0.45
N ARG A 16 6.88 9.56 -1.14
CA ARG A 16 7.17 8.14 -1.18
C ARG A 16 8.28 7.79 -2.15
N GLN A 17 8.30 8.42 -3.30
CA GLN A 17 9.34 8.13 -4.30
C GLN A 17 10.70 8.61 -3.84
N ASP A 18 10.76 9.72 -3.12
CA ASP A 18 12.03 10.24 -2.62
C ASP A 18 12.65 9.32 -1.57
N ILE A 19 11.82 8.68 -0.76
CA ILE A 19 12.30 7.86 0.35
C ILE A 19 12.37 6.38 -0.01
N TYR A 20 11.35 5.86 -0.67
CA TYR A 20 11.18 4.42 -0.90
C TYR A 20 11.42 3.97 -2.34
N GLY A 21 11.68 4.89 -3.27
CA GLY A 21 11.84 4.58 -4.68
C GLY A 21 10.51 4.29 -5.35
N ASN A 22 10.57 3.58 -6.47
CA ASN A 22 9.37 3.26 -7.25
C ASN A 22 8.48 2.27 -6.51
N PRO A 23 7.16 2.54 -6.44
CA PRO A 23 6.22 1.59 -5.80
C PRO A 23 6.28 0.19 -6.42
N GLU A 24 6.49 0.10 -7.74
CA GLU A 24 6.57 -1.20 -8.39
C GLU A 24 7.67 -2.07 -7.78
N ASN A 25 8.84 -1.48 -7.57
CA ASN A 25 9.98 -2.20 -7.02
C ASN A 25 9.80 -2.51 -5.55
N SER A 26 9.42 -1.52 -4.73
CA SER A 26 9.29 -1.73 -3.30
C SER A 26 8.17 -2.70 -2.97
N PHE A 27 7.05 -2.63 -3.69
CA PHE A 27 5.94 -3.55 -3.44
C PHE A 27 6.28 -4.97 -3.84
N ASN A 28 7.06 -5.15 -4.90
CA ASN A 28 7.50 -6.49 -5.28
C ASN A 28 8.47 -7.08 -4.26
N ILE A 29 9.32 -6.26 -3.68
CA ILE A 29 10.23 -6.71 -2.61
C ILE A 29 9.43 -7.12 -1.38
N ILE A 30 8.46 -6.30 -0.97
CA ILE A 30 7.58 -6.66 0.15
C ILE A 30 6.86 -7.97 -0.13
N ALA A 31 6.36 -8.13 -1.36
CA ALA A 31 5.66 -9.35 -1.75
C ALA A 31 6.54 -10.58 -1.59
N GLN A 32 7.82 -10.48 -1.94
CA GLN A 32 8.75 -11.60 -1.78
C GLN A 32 8.95 -11.97 -0.31
N PHE A 33 9.13 -10.98 0.56
CA PHE A 33 9.28 -11.23 1.99
C PHE A 33 8.03 -11.84 2.60
N TRP A 34 6.87 -11.27 2.27
CA TRP A 34 5.60 -11.77 2.81
C TRP A 34 5.27 -13.15 2.29
N THR A 35 5.55 -13.42 1.01
CA THR A 35 5.37 -14.74 0.43
C THR A 35 6.21 -15.77 1.19
N THR A 36 7.48 -15.46 1.41
CA THR A 36 8.39 -16.37 2.12
C THR A 36 7.89 -16.63 3.55
N TYR A 37 7.47 -15.57 4.24
CA TYR A 37 6.95 -15.72 5.60
C TYR A 37 5.73 -16.64 5.64
N LEU A 38 4.76 -16.38 4.77
CA LEU A 38 3.50 -17.15 4.78
C LEU A 38 3.73 -18.59 4.40
N LYS A 39 4.56 -18.85 3.38
CA LYS A 39 4.87 -20.21 2.96
C LYS A 39 5.59 -20.97 4.08
N SER A 40 6.54 -20.33 4.73
CA SER A 40 7.32 -20.98 5.79
C SER A 40 6.48 -21.20 7.05
N LYS A 41 5.69 -20.21 7.43
CA LYS A 41 4.90 -20.26 8.66
C LYS A 41 3.74 -21.25 8.55
N TYR A 42 3.03 -21.21 7.45
CA TYR A 42 1.77 -21.94 7.30
C TYR A 42 1.87 -23.15 6.37
N ASN A 43 3.04 -23.36 5.76
CA ASN A 43 3.28 -24.49 4.86
C ASN A 43 2.23 -24.55 3.74
N ILE A 44 2.00 -23.41 3.10
CA ILE A 44 1.02 -23.29 2.02
C ILE A 44 1.70 -22.86 0.74
N GLN A 45 1.05 -23.16 -0.39
CA GLN A 45 1.49 -22.70 -1.69
C GLN A 45 0.81 -21.36 -1.98
N ILE A 46 1.61 -20.29 -2.03
CA ILE A 46 1.11 -18.96 -2.27
C ILE A 46 2.21 -18.16 -2.94
N GLU A 47 1.82 -17.19 -3.74
CA GLU A 47 2.76 -16.28 -4.40
C GLU A 47 2.12 -14.90 -4.46
N LEU A 48 2.61 -13.97 -3.62
CA LEU A 48 2.13 -12.60 -3.63
C LEU A 48 2.91 -11.77 -4.63
N ASN A 49 2.25 -10.78 -5.20
CA ASN A 49 2.90 -9.81 -6.08
C ASN A 49 2.61 -8.39 -5.59
N GLY A 50 3.14 -7.40 -6.31
CA GLY A 50 2.98 -6.01 -5.92
C GLY A 50 1.52 -5.56 -5.84
N ARG A 51 0.67 -6.10 -6.72
CA ARG A 51 -0.75 -5.77 -6.68
C ARG A 51 -1.39 -6.25 -5.39
N ASP A 52 -1.04 -7.45 -4.94
CA ASP A 52 -1.53 -7.96 -3.66
C ASP A 52 -1.12 -7.04 -2.51
N ILE A 53 0.13 -6.57 -2.54
CA ILE A 53 0.63 -5.70 -1.49
C ILE A 53 -0.16 -4.39 -1.44
N ALA A 54 -0.44 -3.78 -2.60
CA ALA A 54 -1.21 -2.54 -2.64
C ALA A 54 -2.60 -2.73 -2.01
N ILE A 55 -3.27 -3.84 -2.34
CA ILE A 55 -4.57 -4.15 -1.77
C ILE A 55 -4.46 -4.37 -0.27
N MET A 56 -3.48 -5.17 0.15
CA MET A 56 -3.30 -5.49 1.57
C MET A 56 -2.98 -4.24 2.40
N MET A 57 -2.15 -3.34 1.85
CA MET A 57 -1.84 -2.10 2.54
C MET A 57 -3.06 -1.18 2.65
N SER A 58 -3.92 -1.16 1.64
CA SER A 58 -5.16 -0.39 1.74
C SER A 58 -6.06 -0.98 2.83
N LEU A 59 -6.10 -2.30 2.93
CA LEU A 59 -6.89 -2.96 3.98
C LEU A 59 -6.33 -2.67 5.38
N LEU A 60 -5.01 -2.58 5.51
CA LEU A 60 -4.40 -2.17 6.77
C LEU A 60 -4.89 -0.77 7.19
N LYS A 61 -4.98 0.15 6.23
CA LYS A 61 -5.49 1.50 6.54
C LYS A 61 -6.97 1.48 6.89
N HIS A 62 -7.75 0.59 6.29
CA HIS A 62 -9.15 0.41 6.67
C HIS A 62 -9.26 -0.06 8.13
N ALA A 63 -8.41 -1.01 8.53
CA ALA A 63 -8.39 -1.47 9.91
C ALA A 63 -8.06 -0.32 10.87
N ARG A 64 -7.12 0.54 10.49
CA ARG A 64 -6.79 1.70 11.30
C ARG A 64 -7.93 2.70 11.40
N MET A 65 -8.73 2.83 10.34
CA MET A 65 -9.89 3.73 10.37
C MET A 65 -10.91 3.30 11.42
N VAL A 66 -11.02 2.02 11.70
CA VAL A 66 -11.93 1.52 12.74
C VAL A 66 -11.50 2.03 14.12
N VAL A 67 -10.19 2.13 14.37
CA VAL A 67 -9.65 2.55 15.66
C VAL A 67 -9.44 4.06 15.73
N GLN A 68 -9.07 4.67 14.61
CA GLN A 68 -8.75 6.10 14.52
C GLN A 68 -9.58 6.73 13.42
N ASP A 69 -10.88 6.83 13.63
CA ASP A 69 -11.81 7.25 12.58
C ASP A 69 -11.63 8.70 12.15
N ASN A 70 -10.99 9.53 12.96
CA ASN A 70 -10.75 10.93 12.63
C ASN A 70 -9.36 11.22 12.09
N TYR A 71 -8.54 10.19 11.88
CA TYR A 71 -7.18 10.38 11.40
C TYR A 71 -7.16 10.40 9.87
N ARG A 72 -7.11 11.60 9.34
CA ARG A 72 -7.21 11.88 7.90
C ARG A 72 -6.15 11.12 7.08
N ASP A 73 -4.95 10.95 7.62
CA ASP A 73 -3.87 10.27 6.89
C ASP A 73 -4.21 8.84 6.53
N ASN A 74 -5.02 8.15 7.33
CA ASN A 74 -5.42 6.79 6.98
C ASN A 74 -6.23 6.77 5.69
N ILE A 75 -7.10 7.78 5.50
CA ILE A 75 -7.90 7.88 4.29
C ILE A 75 -7.02 8.21 3.09
N ILE A 76 -6.12 9.18 3.26
CA ILE A 76 -5.19 9.59 2.21
C ILE A 76 -4.32 8.42 1.78
N ASP A 77 -3.78 7.68 2.74
CA ASP A 77 -2.91 6.54 2.45
C ASP A 77 -3.68 5.42 1.74
N ALA A 78 -4.91 5.13 2.18
CA ALA A 78 -5.71 4.09 1.53
C ALA A 78 -5.97 4.44 0.05
N ILE A 79 -6.34 5.69 -0.22
CA ILE A 79 -6.55 6.15 -1.60
C ILE A 79 -5.24 6.07 -2.37
N GLY A 80 -4.12 6.42 -1.73
CA GLY A 80 -2.81 6.37 -2.36
C GLY A 80 -2.44 4.97 -2.81
N TYR A 81 -2.62 3.97 -1.96
CA TYR A 81 -2.33 2.59 -2.35
C TYR A 81 -3.19 2.13 -3.51
N LEU A 82 -4.48 2.48 -3.51
CA LEU A 82 -5.38 2.12 -4.60
C LEU A 82 -5.04 2.85 -5.89
N THR A 83 -4.58 4.10 -5.78
CA THR A 83 -4.13 4.85 -6.95
C THR A 83 -2.90 4.21 -7.58
N ILE A 84 -1.94 3.81 -6.76
CA ILE A 84 -0.76 3.11 -7.23
C ILE A 84 -1.16 1.80 -7.92
N LEU A 85 -2.07 1.07 -7.30
CA LEU A 85 -2.59 -0.17 -7.88
C LEU A 85 -3.18 0.08 -9.27
N GLY A 86 -4.00 1.10 -9.41
CA GLY A 86 -4.69 1.38 -10.65
C GLY A 86 -3.81 1.92 -11.75
N GLU A 87 -2.77 2.66 -11.42
CA GLU A 87 -1.95 3.34 -12.42
C GLU A 87 -0.61 2.67 -12.70
N ARG A 88 -0.03 1.95 -11.74
CA ARG A 88 1.35 1.48 -11.85
C ARG A 88 1.53 -0.02 -11.64
N LEU A 89 0.54 -0.70 -11.18
CA LEU A 89 0.59 -2.13 -10.92
C LEU A 89 -0.51 -2.85 -11.73
#